data_af4cd9d244fc3b654cd98078b2abfa72
#
_entry.id   af4cd9d244fc3b654cd98078b2abfa72
#
_cell.length_a   1.000
_cell.length_b   1.000
_cell.length_c   1.000
_cell.angle_alpha   90.00
_cell.angle_beta   90.00
_cell.angle_gamma   90.00
#
_symmetry.space_group_name_H-M   'P 1'
#
loop_
_entity.id
_entity.type
_entity.pdbx_description
1 polymer ?
#
loop_
_entity_poly.entity_id
_entity_poly.type
_entity_poly.pdbx_seq_one_letter_code
_entity_poly.pdbx_strand_id
1 'polypeptide(L)'
;VIFEDATHSMLSADGIDPLCDYFAGSFRKWMGVACGGFAVKRNGTFETPLLPVELTHLKQRKESIETENRDIFWEGELRLRQMFDSFASDDNSEYLLRHADFDSICRTRRENYAALLKALAAPLRGVQIVFSELPESAVPSHFCLYAEKRSELQQYLTDHQILSTVYWPMGPLVHPL
;
A
#
# COMPACT_ATOMS: atom_id res chain seq x y z
N VAL A 1 4.82 1.84 -24.68
CA VAL A 1 5.35 2.17 -23.35
C VAL A 1 4.48 1.51 -22.33
N ILE A 2 5.07 0.68 -21.47
CA ILE A 2 4.38 -0.02 -20.36
C ILE A 2 4.86 0.58 -19.05
N PHE A 3 3.91 1.05 -18.25
CA PHE A 3 4.15 1.54 -16.91
C PHE A 3 3.45 0.63 -15.88
N GLU A 4 4.18 0.19 -14.87
CA GLU A 4 3.66 -0.68 -13.82
C GLU A 4 3.62 0.03 -12.48
N ASP A 5 2.47 -0.03 -11.79
CA ASP A 5 2.35 0.32 -10.39
C ASP A 5 2.69 -0.92 -9.53
N ALA A 6 3.93 -0.98 -9.08
CA ALA A 6 4.45 -2.05 -8.24
C ALA A 6 4.21 -1.84 -6.73
N THR A 7 3.38 -0.88 -6.34
CA THR A 7 3.15 -0.53 -4.93
C THR A 7 2.78 -1.72 -4.06
N HIS A 8 2.02 -2.67 -4.59
CA HIS A 8 1.53 -3.83 -3.83
C HIS A 8 2.20 -5.16 -4.22
N SER A 9 3.12 -5.16 -5.19
CA SER A 9 3.79 -6.35 -5.71
C SER A 9 5.32 -6.35 -5.54
N MET A 10 5.93 -5.20 -5.34
CA MET A 10 7.38 -4.97 -5.44
C MET A 10 8.28 -5.85 -4.56
N LEU A 11 7.75 -6.45 -3.50
CA LEU A 11 8.50 -7.38 -2.65
C LEU A 11 8.31 -8.85 -3.04
N SER A 12 7.42 -9.14 -3.99
CA SER A 12 7.29 -10.49 -4.57
C SER A 12 8.40 -10.73 -5.59
N ALA A 13 8.88 -11.97 -5.72
CA ALA A 13 9.99 -12.30 -6.63
C ALA A 13 9.65 -12.05 -8.11
N ASP A 14 8.38 -12.19 -8.47
CA ASP A 14 7.80 -11.92 -9.78
C ASP A 14 6.90 -10.66 -9.80
N GLY A 15 7.10 -9.79 -8.83
CA GLY A 15 6.23 -8.65 -8.54
C GLY A 15 6.36 -7.47 -9.49
N ILE A 16 7.32 -7.51 -10.42
CA ILE A 16 7.54 -6.48 -11.42
C ILE A 16 7.73 -7.17 -12.77
N ASP A 17 6.87 -6.84 -13.74
CA ASP A 17 6.95 -7.42 -15.09
C ASP A 17 8.27 -7.04 -15.77
N PRO A 18 9.05 -8.02 -16.27
CA PRO A 18 10.30 -7.75 -16.97
C PRO A 18 10.13 -6.95 -18.28
N LEU A 19 8.94 -6.87 -18.83
CA LEU A 19 8.64 -6.14 -20.06
C LEU A 19 8.23 -4.68 -19.83
N CYS A 20 8.03 -4.24 -18.59
CA CYS A 20 7.67 -2.85 -18.32
C CYS A 20 8.85 -1.90 -18.61
N ASP A 21 8.56 -0.75 -19.20
CA ASP A 21 9.54 0.32 -19.46
C ASP A 21 9.83 1.13 -18.19
N TYR A 22 8.78 1.32 -17.37
CA TYR A 22 8.82 2.06 -16.11
C TYR A 22 8.06 1.30 -15.05
N PHE A 23 8.53 1.38 -13.81
CA PHE A 23 7.75 0.97 -12.66
C PHE A 23 7.94 1.93 -11.50
N ALA A 24 6.90 2.05 -10.71
CA ALA A 24 6.91 2.89 -9.51
C ALA A 24 6.20 2.20 -8.36
N GLY A 25 6.42 2.69 -7.15
CA GLY A 25 5.77 2.14 -5.99
C GLY A 25 5.98 2.97 -4.74
N SER A 26 5.46 2.46 -3.63
CA SER A 26 5.53 3.14 -2.34
C SER A 26 5.89 2.18 -1.22
N PHE A 27 7.06 2.37 -0.63
CA PHE A 27 7.50 1.63 0.57
C PHE A 27 6.62 1.89 1.80
N ARG A 28 5.88 3.00 1.82
CA ARG A 28 4.92 3.31 2.89
C ARG A 28 3.79 2.27 3.05
N LYS A 29 3.57 1.42 2.06
CA LYS A 29 2.64 0.29 2.13
C LYS A 29 3.25 -0.94 2.81
N TRP A 30 4.57 -0.95 2.99
CA TRP A 30 5.32 -2.09 3.48
C TRP A 30 5.97 -1.84 4.84
N MET A 31 6.34 -0.60 5.13
CA MET A 31 6.98 -0.20 6.37
C MET A 31 6.64 1.25 6.76
N GLY A 32 6.90 1.61 8.01
CA GLY A 32 6.63 2.94 8.55
C GLY A 32 7.70 3.96 8.20
N VAL A 33 7.67 4.48 6.97
CA VAL A 33 8.52 5.59 6.51
C VAL A 33 7.68 6.80 6.16
N ALA A 34 8.23 7.99 6.36
CA ALA A 34 7.55 9.25 6.04
C ALA A 34 7.50 9.48 4.52
N CYS A 35 8.66 9.43 3.86
CA CYS A 35 8.84 9.43 2.42
C CYS A 35 9.25 8.04 1.96
N GLY A 36 8.92 7.66 0.74
CA GLY A 36 9.28 6.31 0.28
C GLY A 36 8.60 5.93 -1.04
N GLY A 37 8.24 6.94 -1.83
CA GLY A 37 7.93 6.74 -3.24
C GLY A 37 9.22 6.48 -4.00
N PHE A 38 9.14 5.64 -5.01
CA PHE A 38 10.22 5.43 -5.96
C PHE A 38 9.67 5.30 -7.38
N ALA A 39 10.47 5.68 -8.34
CA ALA A 39 10.24 5.41 -9.74
C ALA A 39 11.53 4.91 -10.40
N VAL A 40 11.39 3.93 -11.26
CA VAL A 40 12.51 3.35 -12.01
C VAL A 40 12.19 3.40 -13.49
N LYS A 41 13.14 3.88 -14.28
CA LYS A 41 13.18 3.76 -15.73
C LYS A 41 14.13 2.63 -16.06
N ARG A 42 13.64 1.59 -16.73
CA ARG A 42 14.43 0.38 -16.97
C ARG A 42 15.64 0.65 -17.89
N ASN A 43 15.46 1.53 -18.85
CA ASN A 43 16.51 1.91 -19.78
C ASN A 43 16.71 3.43 -19.79
N GLY A 44 17.93 3.86 -19.44
CA GLY A 44 18.29 5.28 -19.34
C GLY A 44 18.03 5.89 -17.96
N THR A 45 17.98 7.20 -17.89
CA THR A 45 17.81 8.00 -16.66
C THR A 45 16.64 8.96 -16.81
N PHE A 46 16.10 9.41 -15.67
CA PHE A 46 15.16 10.53 -15.65
C PHE A 46 15.93 11.83 -15.86
N GLU A 47 15.37 12.70 -16.71
CA GLU A 47 15.96 14.02 -17.00
C GLU A 47 15.47 15.10 -16.01
N THR A 48 14.26 14.90 -15.45
CA THR A 48 13.68 15.84 -14.50
C THR A 48 14.37 15.72 -13.14
N PRO A 49 14.96 16.78 -12.61
CA PRO A 49 15.59 16.76 -11.29
C PRO A 49 14.53 16.66 -10.19
N LEU A 50 14.91 16.08 -9.05
CA LEU A 50 14.07 16.09 -7.87
C LEU A 50 14.03 17.50 -7.26
N LEU A 51 12.84 17.94 -6.86
CA LEU A 51 12.66 19.12 -6.04
C LEU A 51 13.12 18.85 -4.59
N PRO A 52 13.41 19.91 -3.82
CA PRO A 52 13.73 19.76 -2.40
C PRO A 52 12.65 19.00 -1.62
N VAL A 53 13.03 18.38 -0.53
CA VAL A 53 12.13 17.64 0.35
C VAL A 53 10.92 18.50 0.76
N GLU A 54 9.71 17.97 0.59
CA GLU A 54 8.45 18.60 0.99
C GLU A 54 7.75 17.72 2.05
N LEU A 55 7.65 18.22 3.27
CA LEU A 55 7.12 17.48 4.42
C LEU A 55 5.88 18.13 5.05
N THR A 56 5.32 19.18 4.44
CA THR A 56 4.19 19.91 5.05
C THR A 56 2.99 19.00 5.31
N HIS A 57 2.63 18.13 4.36
CA HIS A 57 1.54 17.19 4.51
C HIS A 57 1.79 16.18 5.65
N LEU A 58 3.04 15.80 5.93
CA LEU A 58 3.39 14.92 7.04
C LEU A 58 3.33 15.64 8.39
N LYS A 59 3.74 16.92 8.42
CA LYS A 59 3.61 17.77 9.62
C LYS A 59 2.15 17.97 9.98
N GLN A 60 1.29 18.22 8.98
CA GLN A 60 -0.15 18.29 9.17
C GLN A 60 -0.75 16.99 9.70
N ARG A 61 -0.33 15.83 9.17
CA ARG A 61 -0.77 14.54 9.70
C ARG A 61 -0.36 14.32 11.15
N LYS A 62 0.88 14.68 11.51
CA LYS A 62 1.37 14.61 12.89
C LYS A 62 0.54 15.52 13.80
N GLU A 63 0.35 16.77 13.42
CA GLU A 63 -0.47 17.75 14.15
C GLU A 63 -1.91 17.26 14.34
N SER A 64 -2.51 16.68 13.29
CA SER A 64 -3.83 16.07 13.35
C SER A 64 -3.95 14.99 14.44
N ILE A 65 -2.91 14.17 14.60
CA ILE A 65 -2.87 13.13 15.63
C ILE A 65 -2.70 13.75 17.02
N GLU A 66 -1.78 14.71 17.16
CA GLU A 66 -1.46 15.38 18.43
C GLU A 66 -2.63 16.23 18.95
N THR A 67 -3.42 16.80 18.06
CA THR A 67 -4.56 17.67 18.39
C THR A 67 -5.92 16.98 18.27
N GLU A 68 -5.95 15.70 17.85
CA GLU A 68 -7.16 14.94 17.51
C GLU A 68 -8.07 15.65 16.49
N ASN A 69 -7.50 16.54 15.67
CA ASN A 69 -8.22 17.33 14.67
C ASN A 69 -8.16 16.68 13.29
N ARG A 70 -9.28 16.10 12.84
CA ARG A 70 -9.39 15.42 11.54
C ARG A 70 -9.36 16.36 10.34
N ASP A 71 -9.70 17.63 10.50
CA ASP A 71 -9.68 18.59 9.39
C ASP A 71 -8.26 18.84 8.91
N ILE A 72 -7.30 18.95 9.84
CA ILE A 72 -5.87 19.07 9.53
C ILE A 72 -5.36 17.84 8.75
N PHE A 73 -5.85 16.64 9.10
CA PHE A 73 -5.53 15.42 8.35
C PHE A 73 -6.00 15.53 6.89
N TRP A 74 -7.24 15.98 6.68
CA TRP A 74 -7.79 16.10 5.33
C TRP A 74 -7.12 17.20 4.51
N GLU A 75 -6.69 18.29 5.13
CA GLU A 75 -5.86 19.31 4.48
C GLU A 75 -4.54 18.73 3.97
N GLY A 76 -3.86 17.92 4.80
CA GLY A 76 -2.64 17.21 4.42
C GLY A 76 -2.85 16.22 3.27
N GLU A 77 -3.98 15.48 3.28
CA GLU A 77 -4.36 14.57 2.20
C GLU A 77 -4.64 15.33 0.89
N LEU A 78 -5.36 16.46 0.98
CA LEU A 78 -5.66 17.29 -0.19
C LEU A 78 -4.37 17.87 -0.80
N ARG A 79 -3.46 18.37 0.03
CA ARG A 79 -2.15 18.84 -0.41
C ARG A 79 -1.39 17.73 -1.15
N LEU A 80 -1.31 16.53 -0.56
CA LEU A 80 -0.62 15.40 -1.18
C LEU A 80 -1.21 15.04 -2.56
N ARG A 81 -2.53 15.10 -2.71
CA ARG A 81 -3.20 14.83 -3.98
C ARG A 81 -2.95 15.89 -5.07
N GLN A 82 -2.50 17.06 -4.69
CA GLN A 82 -2.16 18.15 -5.59
C GLN A 82 -0.66 18.21 -5.94
N MET A 83 0.15 17.36 -5.31
CA MET A 83 1.58 17.28 -5.57
C MET A 83 1.85 16.29 -6.71
N PHE A 84 2.17 16.80 -7.87
CA PHE A 84 2.49 16.01 -9.07
C PHE A 84 3.98 16.02 -9.41
N ASP A 85 4.76 16.85 -8.75
CA ASP A 85 6.20 16.94 -8.94
C ASP A 85 6.93 15.84 -8.17
N SER A 86 8.16 15.55 -8.59
CA SER A 86 9.02 14.59 -7.92
C SER A 86 9.89 15.30 -6.88
N PHE A 87 9.73 14.93 -5.63
CA PHE A 87 10.47 15.49 -4.49
C PHE A 87 11.53 14.50 -3.98
N ALA A 88 12.62 15.04 -3.46
CA ALA A 88 13.61 14.25 -2.76
C ALA A 88 13.02 13.62 -1.48
N SER A 89 13.55 12.47 -1.10
CA SER A 89 13.24 11.81 0.17
C SER A 89 13.93 12.54 1.33
N ASP A 90 13.39 12.41 2.53
CA ASP A 90 14.06 12.90 3.73
C ASP A 90 15.13 11.90 4.22
N ASP A 91 16.14 12.43 4.91
CA ASP A 91 17.30 11.66 5.37
C ASP A 91 16.90 10.50 6.30
N ASN A 92 15.89 10.69 7.16
CA ASN A 92 15.44 9.64 8.08
C ASN A 92 14.78 8.49 7.32
N SER A 93 13.93 8.80 6.35
CA SER A 93 13.30 7.78 5.50
C SER A 93 14.34 7.03 4.67
N GLU A 94 15.34 7.72 4.12
CA GLU A 94 16.43 7.07 3.41
C GLU A 94 17.26 6.17 4.32
N TYR A 95 17.59 6.63 5.53
CA TYR A 95 18.30 5.81 6.51
C TYR A 95 17.51 4.55 6.85
N LEU A 96 16.21 4.68 7.14
CA LEU A 96 15.35 3.53 7.45
C LEU A 96 15.27 2.54 6.28
N LEU A 97 15.12 3.03 5.05
CA LEU A 97 15.06 2.19 3.86
C LEU A 97 16.36 1.43 3.62
N ARG A 98 17.52 2.08 3.83
CA ARG A 98 18.85 1.46 3.64
C ARG A 98 19.16 0.39 4.70
N HIS A 99 18.54 0.46 5.88
CA HIS A 99 18.80 -0.44 7.01
C HIS A 99 17.62 -1.39 7.30
N ALA A 100 16.58 -1.37 6.46
CA ALA A 100 15.42 -2.24 6.62
C ALA A 100 15.78 -3.71 6.36
N ASP A 101 15.35 -4.58 7.25
CA ASP A 101 15.40 -6.03 7.05
C ASP A 101 14.16 -6.46 6.21
N PHE A 102 14.30 -6.34 4.90
CA PHE A 102 13.24 -6.72 3.96
C PHE A 102 12.92 -8.21 4.01
N ASP A 103 13.90 -9.07 4.29
CA ASP A 103 13.68 -10.51 4.41
C ASP A 103 12.76 -10.81 5.61
N SER A 104 12.99 -10.12 6.73
CA SER A 104 12.11 -10.23 7.89
C SER A 104 10.68 -9.71 7.60
N ILE A 105 10.57 -8.59 6.88
CA ILE A 105 9.26 -8.05 6.48
C ILE A 105 8.52 -9.06 5.59
N CYS A 106 9.18 -9.61 4.58
CA CYS A 106 8.60 -10.60 3.68
C CYS A 106 8.14 -11.86 4.44
N ARG A 107 9.01 -12.40 5.28
CA ARG A 107 8.71 -13.59 6.10
C ARG A 107 7.50 -13.35 7.01
N THR A 108 7.50 -12.26 7.78
CA THR A 108 6.41 -11.94 8.71
C THR A 108 5.07 -11.79 7.99
N ARG A 109 5.06 -11.16 6.81
CA ARG A 109 3.83 -11.01 6.02
C ARG A 109 3.30 -12.36 5.55
N ARG A 110 4.17 -13.26 5.10
CA ARG A 110 3.79 -14.61 4.69
C ARG A 110 3.27 -15.43 5.89
N GLU A 111 3.93 -15.35 7.03
CA GLU A 111 3.50 -16.01 8.27
C GLU A 111 2.12 -15.51 8.74
N ASN A 112 1.90 -14.20 8.73
CA ASN A 112 0.61 -13.61 9.06
C ASN A 112 -0.49 -14.05 8.09
N TYR A 113 -0.20 -14.13 6.80
CA TYR A 113 -1.14 -14.62 5.79
C TYR A 113 -1.52 -16.09 6.03
N ALA A 114 -0.52 -16.92 6.27
CA ALA A 114 -0.74 -18.34 6.59
C ALA A 114 -1.55 -18.53 7.88
N ALA A 115 -1.28 -17.72 8.91
CA ALA A 115 -2.04 -17.72 10.14
C ALA A 115 -3.52 -17.36 9.92
N LEU A 116 -3.80 -16.35 9.09
CA LEU A 116 -5.17 -15.97 8.72
C LEU A 116 -5.87 -17.08 7.92
N LEU A 117 -5.21 -17.69 6.93
CA LEU A 117 -5.75 -18.84 6.19
C LEU A 117 -6.12 -19.98 7.13
N LYS A 118 -5.25 -20.30 8.08
CA LYS A 118 -5.51 -21.35 9.08
C LYS A 118 -6.68 -20.99 10.01
N ALA A 119 -6.73 -19.75 10.47
CA ALA A 119 -7.79 -19.29 11.37
C ALA A 119 -9.17 -19.25 10.70
N LEU A 120 -9.20 -18.98 9.39
CA LEU A 120 -10.41 -18.86 8.58
C LEU A 120 -10.68 -20.12 7.73
N ALA A 121 -10.08 -21.27 8.08
CA ALA A 121 -10.23 -22.51 7.32
C ALA A 121 -11.67 -23.09 7.37
N ALA A 122 -12.46 -22.75 8.40
CA ALA A 122 -13.87 -23.14 8.45
C ALA A 122 -14.69 -22.34 7.43
N PRO A 123 -15.72 -22.95 6.79
CA PRO A 123 -16.58 -22.24 5.85
C PRO A 123 -17.20 -21.00 6.48
N LEU A 124 -17.02 -19.85 5.85
CA LEU A 124 -17.59 -18.58 6.27
C LEU A 124 -18.87 -18.32 5.48
N ARG A 125 -19.97 -18.03 6.17
CA ARG A 125 -21.25 -17.77 5.51
C ARG A 125 -21.23 -16.41 4.80
N GLY A 126 -21.39 -16.41 3.48
CA GLY A 126 -21.42 -15.18 2.67
C GLY A 126 -20.09 -14.45 2.56
N VAL A 127 -18.98 -15.10 2.95
CA VAL A 127 -17.62 -14.57 2.82
C VAL A 127 -16.72 -15.62 2.17
N GLN A 128 -15.93 -15.19 1.20
CA GLN A 128 -14.98 -16.03 0.48
C GLN A 128 -13.57 -15.45 0.59
N ILE A 129 -12.59 -16.29 0.87
CA ILE A 129 -11.17 -15.95 0.74
C ILE A 129 -10.83 -15.93 -0.75
N VAL A 130 -10.38 -14.78 -1.25
CA VAL A 130 -10.11 -14.60 -2.70
C VAL A 130 -8.92 -15.44 -3.15
N PHE A 131 -7.86 -15.48 -2.34
CA PHE A 131 -6.66 -16.27 -2.61
C PHE A 131 -6.44 -17.26 -1.47
N SER A 132 -6.93 -18.49 -1.66
CA SER A 132 -6.80 -19.58 -0.67
C SER A 132 -5.39 -20.19 -0.62
N GLU A 133 -4.56 -19.88 -1.61
CA GLU A 133 -3.17 -20.30 -1.71
C GLU A 133 -2.29 -19.09 -1.96
N LEU A 134 -1.11 -19.07 -1.33
CA LEU A 134 -0.12 -18.04 -1.54
C LEU A 134 1.06 -18.66 -2.29
N PRO A 135 1.33 -18.25 -3.55
CA PRO A 135 2.50 -18.70 -4.29
C PRO A 135 3.80 -18.49 -3.53
N GLU A 136 4.80 -19.32 -3.79
CA GLU A 136 6.09 -19.24 -3.09
C GLU A 136 6.82 -17.93 -3.37
N SER A 137 6.66 -17.40 -4.59
CA SER A 137 7.19 -16.11 -5.05
C SER A 137 6.50 -14.90 -4.44
N ALA A 138 5.25 -15.04 -3.92
CA ALA A 138 4.43 -13.91 -3.52
C ALA A 138 4.71 -13.45 -2.08
N VAL A 139 4.81 -12.14 -1.91
CA VAL A 139 4.76 -11.45 -0.61
C VAL A 139 3.45 -10.67 -0.53
N PRO A 140 2.51 -11.07 0.35
CA PRO A 140 1.19 -10.48 0.36
C PRO A 140 1.21 -9.07 0.97
N SER A 141 0.66 -8.10 0.25
CA SER A 141 0.40 -6.77 0.81
C SER A 141 -0.89 -6.73 1.63
N HIS A 142 -1.86 -7.58 1.28
CA HIS A 142 -3.19 -7.65 1.90
C HIS A 142 -3.69 -9.09 1.97
N PHE A 143 -4.65 -9.32 2.89
CA PHE A 143 -5.48 -10.52 2.91
C PHE A 143 -6.85 -10.15 2.33
N CYS A 144 -7.19 -10.71 1.17
CA CYS A 144 -8.36 -10.29 0.39
C CYS A 144 -9.56 -11.21 0.66
N LEU A 145 -10.68 -10.58 0.99
CA LEU A 145 -11.97 -11.25 1.17
C LEU A 145 -12.99 -10.70 0.18
N TYR A 146 -13.81 -11.57 -0.37
CA TYR A 146 -15.08 -11.19 -0.97
C TYR A 146 -16.19 -11.42 0.05
N ALA A 147 -17.10 -10.47 0.19
CA ALA A 147 -18.26 -10.61 1.07
C ALA A 147 -19.53 -10.12 0.37
N GLU A 148 -20.57 -10.93 0.36
CA GLU A 148 -21.88 -10.56 -0.18
C GLU A 148 -22.43 -9.29 0.49
N LYS A 149 -22.26 -9.21 1.82
CA LYS A 149 -22.64 -8.08 2.65
C LYS A 149 -21.42 -7.27 3.10
N ARG A 150 -20.66 -6.78 2.11
CA ARG A 150 -19.38 -6.11 2.35
C ARG A 150 -19.45 -4.97 3.37
N SER A 151 -20.46 -4.10 3.25
CA SER A 151 -20.59 -2.93 4.13
C SER A 151 -20.93 -3.33 5.57
N GLU A 152 -21.75 -4.38 5.76
CA GLU A 152 -22.05 -4.91 7.08
C GLU A 152 -20.80 -5.53 7.73
N LEU A 153 -20.03 -6.32 6.95
CA LEU A 153 -18.77 -6.90 7.41
C LEU A 153 -17.75 -5.80 7.77
N GLN A 154 -17.62 -4.78 6.92
CA GLN A 154 -16.69 -3.67 7.20
C GLN A 154 -17.05 -2.93 8.48
N GLN A 155 -18.35 -2.65 8.69
CA GLN A 155 -18.81 -2.02 9.93
C GLN A 155 -18.55 -2.90 11.14
N TYR A 156 -18.88 -4.20 11.06
CA TYR A 156 -18.61 -5.17 12.12
C TYR A 156 -17.12 -5.22 12.49
N LEU A 157 -16.22 -5.28 11.50
CA LEU A 157 -14.78 -5.27 11.74
C LEU A 157 -14.33 -3.97 12.41
N THR A 158 -14.86 -2.83 11.96
CA THR A 158 -14.55 -1.51 12.53
C THR A 158 -14.99 -1.43 14.00
N ASP A 159 -16.18 -1.91 14.32
CA ASP A 159 -16.71 -1.94 15.69
C ASP A 159 -15.85 -2.83 16.63
N HIS A 160 -15.14 -3.80 16.04
CA HIS A 160 -14.16 -4.66 16.73
C HIS A 160 -12.71 -4.17 16.60
N GLN A 161 -12.51 -2.90 16.22
CA GLN A 161 -11.19 -2.27 16.08
C GLN A 161 -10.29 -2.92 14.99
N ILE A 162 -10.89 -3.61 14.04
CA ILE A 162 -10.20 -4.19 12.88
C ILE A 162 -10.46 -3.28 11.69
N LEU A 163 -9.43 -2.54 11.27
CA LEU A 163 -9.52 -1.67 10.10
C LEU A 163 -9.42 -2.50 8.82
N SER A 164 -10.39 -2.33 7.96
CA SER A 164 -10.41 -2.93 6.62
C SER A 164 -10.62 -1.86 5.56
N THR A 165 -10.08 -2.08 4.38
CA THR A 165 -10.15 -1.12 3.26
C THR A 165 -10.82 -1.77 2.07
N VAL A 166 -11.67 -1.02 1.39
CA VAL A 166 -12.17 -1.36 0.06
C VAL A 166 -11.26 -0.68 -0.95
N TYR A 167 -10.45 -1.47 -1.64
CA TYR A 167 -9.66 -0.97 -2.74
C TYR A 167 -10.50 -0.90 -4.01
N TRP A 168 -10.33 0.16 -4.77
CA TRP A 168 -11.00 0.40 -6.06
C TRP A 168 -12.50 0.10 -5.99
N PRO A 169 -13.27 0.86 -5.21
CA PRO A 169 -14.72 0.73 -5.25
C PRO A 169 -15.20 0.93 -6.69
N MET A 170 -16.10 0.06 -7.15
CA MET A 170 -16.63 0.18 -8.50
C MET A 170 -17.27 1.55 -8.67
N GLY A 171 -16.74 2.34 -9.61
CA GLY A 171 -17.36 3.59 -10.02
C GLY A 171 -18.62 3.34 -10.88
N PRO A 172 -19.43 4.39 -11.12
CA PRO A 172 -20.67 4.25 -11.90
C PRO A 172 -20.44 3.83 -13.36
N LEU A 173 -19.20 3.90 -13.84
CA LEU A 173 -18.82 3.48 -15.20
C LEU A 173 -18.38 2.01 -15.29
N VAL A 174 -18.24 1.33 -14.17
CA VAL A 174 -17.86 -0.09 -14.13
C VAL A 174 -19.12 -0.91 -13.91
N HIS A 175 -19.56 -1.62 -14.94
CA HIS A 175 -20.67 -2.55 -14.84
C HIS A 175 -20.15 -3.92 -14.36
N PRO A 176 -20.83 -4.57 -13.40
CA PRO A 176 -20.51 -5.97 -13.09
C PRO A 176 -20.77 -6.82 -14.34
N LEU A 177 -19.84 -7.70 -14.65
CA LEU A 177 -19.97 -8.70 -15.71
C LEU A 177 -21.04 -9.72 -15.34
#